data_0bb456e279fe8733dacf28c8144a288c
#
_entry.id   0bb456e279fe8733dacf28c8144a288c
#
_cell.length_a   1.000
_cell.length_b   1.000
_cell.length_c   1.000
_cell.angle_alpha   90.00
_cell.angle_beta   90.00
_cell.angle_gamma   90.00
#
_symmetry.space_group_name_H-M   'P 1'
#
loop_
_entity.id
_entity.type
_entity.pdbx_description
1 polymer ?
#
loop_
_entity_poly.entity_id
_entity_poly.type
_entity_poly.pdbx_seq_one_letter_code
_entity_poly.pdbx_strand_id
1 'polypeptide(L)'
;MRAEEQTSRHLLLAVVITVFSVMLSFIVAAMAWEFWAVPLMAAGCVSVWVLHIARIGSDTYYENLCAGLLLMEFFFFGVHEGVLFDIPAVACILILVLFMLNKKWILRVIEALYVLELLYHALIFRTIFYGMDVRSSIRIVLGTVVTFGGTALAGYWIKRRSVQRQWYNHIFTELETAGKQNAVFLSNVSHELRTPINMVIGISEVALGRELSPEIREDMLSIKMAGKRLSNQINNMLDYTEIMDGTLTPAKEEYMITSVLNDVITMTALQSNRQHLELVFDINPKIPAVLVGDAEKISHVLKILAENAIKFTEEGGIN
;
A
#
# COMPACT_ATOMS: atom_id res chain seq x y z
N MET A 1 3.84 4.69 3.80
CA MET A 1 2.43 4.95 3.49
C MET A 1 1.48 4.59 4.63
N ARG A 2 1.34 3.33 5.12
CA ARG A 2 0.43 3.01 6.27
C ARG A 2 0.83 3.73 7.58
N ALA A 3 2.11 3.80 7.91
CA ALA A 3 2.60 4.47 9.12
C ALA A 3 2.39 5.99 9.09
N GLU A 4 2.55 6.64 7.94
CA GLU A 4 2.33 8.07 7.77
C GLU A 4 0.84 8.44 7.88
N GLU A 5 -0.04 7.66 7.25
CA GLU A 5 -1.49 7.82 7.35
C GLU A 5 -1.98 7.68 8.80
N GLN A 6 -1.38 6.76 9.54
CA GLN A 6 -1.67 6.48 10.93
C GLN A 6 -1.21 7.62 11.85
N THR A 7 0.01 8.11 11.65
CA THR A 7 0.55 9.28 12.39
C THR A 7 -0.28 10.53 12.14
N SER A 8 -0.70 10.76 10.89
CA SER A 8 -1.57 11.87 10.52
C SER A 8 -2.94 11.79 11.21
N ARG A 9 -3.53 10.58 11.33
CA ARG A 9 -4.81 10.37 12.00
C ARG A 9 -4.71 10.60 13.52
N HIS A 10 -3.64 10.16 14.18
CA HIS A 10 -3.40 10.42 15.61
C HIS A 10 -3.21 11.91 15.89
N LEU A 11 -2.46 12.61 15.04
CA LEU A 11 -2.28 14.05 15.15
C LEU A 11 -3.61 14.78 15.02
N LEU A 12 -4.44 14.40 14.03
CA LEU A 12 -5.76 15.00 13.85
C LEU A 12 -6.64 14.84 15.10
N LEU A 13 -6.66 13.65 15.70
CA LEU A 13 -7.41 13.38 16.92
C LEU A 13 -6.91 14.23 18.09
N ALA A 14 -5.59 14.33 18.28
CA ALA A 14 -5.00 15.18 19.32
C ALA A 14 -5.40 16.65 19.16
N VAL A 15 -5.35 17.18 17.95
CA VAL A 15 -5.75 18.54 17.64
C VAL A 15 -7.24 18.76 17.91
N VAL A 16 -8.11 17.83 17.45
CA VAL A 16 -9.56 17.93 17.67
C VAL A 16 -9.91 17.93 19.14
N ILE A 17 -9.33 17.03 19.95
CA ILE A 17 -9.55 16.99 21.39
C ILE A 17 -9.10 18.31 22.02
N THR A 18 -7.91 18.80 21.67
CA THR A 18 -7.40 20.06 22.21
C THR A 18 -8.34 21.22 21.91
N VAL A 19 -8.80 21.35 20.67
CA VAL A 19 -9.73 22.39 20.25
C VAL A 19 -11.06 22.28 21.03
N PHE A 20 -11.61 21.07 21.15
CA PHE A 20 -12.85 20.82 21.85
C PHE A 20 -12.74 21.15 23.35
N SER A 21 -11.68 20.67 24.02
CA SER A 21 -11.40 20.94 25.44
C SER A 21 -11.17 22.44 25.73
N VAL A 22 -10.46 23.16 24.83
CA VAL A 22 -10.25 24.60 24.96
C VAL A 22 -11.56 25.36 24.81
N MET A 23 -12.37 25.02 23.81
CA MET A 23 -13.70 25.63 23.64
C MET A 23 -14.60 25.38 24.84
N LEU A 24 -14.64 24.15 25.35
CA LEU A 24 -15.44 23.80 26.51
C LEU A 24 -14.93 24.51 27.78
N SER A 25 -13.63 24.61 27.98
CA SER A 25 -13.04 25.39 29.10
C SER A 25 -13.42 26.86 29.06
N PHE A 26 -13.49 27.45 27.86
CA PHE A 26 -13.96 28.82 27.68
C PHE A 26 -15.46 28.95 28.04
N ILE A 27 -16.29 27.99 27.64
CA ILE A 27 -17.72 27.95 27.98
C ILE A 27 -17.90 27.83 29.51
N VAL A 28 -17.15 26.92 30.17
CA VAL A 28 -17.14 26.78 31.63
C VAL A 28 -16.85 28.08 32.32
N ALA A 29 -15.84 28.84 31.86
CA ALA A 29 -15.50 30.12 32.43
C ALA A 29 -16.57 31.21 32.16
N ALA A 30 -17.12 31.24 30.94
CA ALA A 30 -18.12 32.24 30.55
C ALA A 30 -19.48 32.03 31.22
N MET A 31 -19.87 30.78 31.45
CA MET A 31 -21.16 30.39 32.05
C MET A 31 -21.07 30.22 33.58
N ALA A 32 -19.88 30.43 34.16
CA ALA A 32 -19.59 30.22 35.58
C ALA A 32 -19.94 28.79 36.08
N TRP A 33 -19.70 27.80 35.25
CA TRP A 33 -19.88 26.38 35.62
C TRP A 33 -18.76 25.92 36.57
N GLU A 34 -18.82 24.64 36.97
CA GLU A 34 -17.89 24.03 37.91
C GLU A 34 -16.44 24.02 37.39
N PHE A 35 -15.63 24.95 37.87
CA PHE A 35 -14.28 25.20 37.38
C PHE A 35 -13.29 24.03 37.60
N TRP A 36 -13.62 23.05 38.45
CA TRP A 36 -12.82 21.85 38.67
C TRP A 36 -12.68 20.96 37.41
N ALA A 37 -13.60 21.10 36.45
CA ALA A 37 -13.54 20.33 35.21
C ALA A 37 -12.38 20.76 34.28
N VAL A 38 -11.98 22.04 34.32
CA VAL A 38 -10.93 22.61 33.45
C VAL A 38 -9.57 21.92 33.65
N PRO A 39 -9.03 21.76 34.87
CA PRO A 39 -7.78 21.00 35.05
C PRO A 39 -7.87 19.54 34.64
N LEU A 40 -9.04 18.91 34.75
CA LEU A 40 -9.25 17.53 34.30
C LEU A 40 -9.20 17.42 32.75
N MET A 41 -9.85 18.34 32.06
CA MET A 41 -9.76 18.43 30.58
C MET A 41 -8.33 18.71 30.12
N ALA A 42 -7.63 19.63 30.78
CA ALA A 42 -6.23 19.92 30.50
C ALA A 42 -5.33 18.70 30.70
N ALA A 43 -5.52 17.93 31.77
CA ALA A 43 -4.78 16.70 32.02
C ALA A 43 -5.07 15.63 30.95
N GLY A 44 -6.32 15.52 30.50
CA GLY A 44 -6.70 14.67 29.36
C GLY A 44 -5.97 15.05 28.07
N CYS A 45 -5.96 16.33 27.71
CA CYS A 45 -5.22 16.83 26.54
C CYS A 45 -3.72 16.53 26.65
N VAL A 46 -3.10 16.82 27.78
CA VAL A 46 -1.66 16.55 28.01
C VAL A 46 -1.39 15.05 27.83
N SER A 47 -2.23 14.18 28.40
CA SER A 47 -2.09 12.72 28.25
C SER A 47 -2.11 12.27 26.80
N VAL A 48 -3.02 12.81 25.98
CA VAL A 48 -3.13 12.51 24.55
C VAL A 48 -1.87 12.95 23.81
N TRP A 49 -1.36 14.17 24.07
CA TRP A 49 -0.15 14.67 23.45
C TRP A 49 1.10 13.90 23.86
N VAL A 50 1.23 13.54 25.14
CA VAL A 50 2.35 12.73 25.63
C VAL A 50 2.36 11.38 24.93
N LEU A 51 1.23 10.68 24.85
CA LEU A 51 1.14 9.39 24.16
C LEU A 51 1.44 9.53 22.66
N HIS A 52 0.99 10.61 22.02
CA HIS A 52 1.28 10.87 20.61
C HIS A 52 2.77 11.07 20.35
N ILE A 53 3.43 11.92 21.14
CA ILE A 53 4.85 12.26 20.97
C ILE A 53 5.75 11.11 21.37
N ALA A 54 5.48 10.47 22.51
CA ALA A 54 6.26 9.35 23.02
C ALA A 54 6.03 8.03 22.25
N ARG A 55 5.00 7.97 21.41
CA ARG A 55 4.58 6.78 20.66
C ARG A 55 4.36 5.55 21.56
N ILE A 56 3.82 5.77 22.75
CA ILE A 56 3.56 4.73 23.75
C ILE A 56 2.14 4.18 23.56
N GLY A 57 2.02 2.85 23.62
CA GLY A 57 0.74 2.15 23.56
C GLY A 57 0.36 1.67 22.15
N SER A 58 -0.71 0.88 22.08
CA SER A 58 -1.27 0.46 20.80
C SER A 58 -2.18 1.56 20.24
N ASP A 59 -2.30 1.59 18.90
CA ASP A 59 -3.20 2.53 18.21
C ASP A 59 -4.64 2.43 18.72
N THR A 60 -5.08 1.21 18.99
CA THR A 60 -6.42 0.97 19.53
C THR A 60 -6.60 1.59 20.90
N TYR A 61 -5.56 1.56 21.74
CA TYR A 61 -5.59 2.20 23.06
C TYR A 61 -5.67 3.72 22.91
N TYR A 62 -4.84 4.31 22.08
CA TYR A 62 -4.84 5.75 21.80
C TYR A 62 -6.21 6.23 21.28
N GLU A 63 -6.76 5.55 20.27
CA GLU A 63 -8.07 5.88 19.71
C GLU A 63 -9.21 5.78 20.74
N ASN A 64 -9.16 4.74 21.59
CA ASN A 64 -10.19 4.55 22.63
C ASN A 64 -10.09 5.62 23.72
N LEU A 65 -8.87 6.01 24.10
CA LEU A 65 -8.65 7.11 25.06
C LEU A 65 -9.20 8.42 24.50
N CYS A 66 -8.87 8.73 23.25
CA CYS A 66 -9.37 9.93 22.57
C CYS A 66 -10.90 9.96 22.49
N ALA A 67 -11.51 8.84 22.13
CA ALA A 67 -12.98 8.71 22.10
C ALA A 67 -13.59 8.87 23.48
N GLY A 68 -12.99 8.24 24.50
CA GLY A 68 -13.46 8.33 25.89
C GLY A 68 -13.43 9.75 26.44
N LEU A 69 -12.35 10.49 26.18
CA LEU A 69 -12.23 11.90 26.59
C LEU A 69 -13.30 12.78 25.94
N LEU A 70 -13.48 12.68 24.61
CA LEU A 70 -14.51 13.43 23.89
C LEU A 70 -15.94 13.09 24.37
N LEU A 71 -16.21 11.82 24.66
CA LEU A 71 -17.51 11.41 25.19
C LEU A 71 -17.75 11.89 26.62
N MET A 72 -16.69 11.95 27.44
CA MET A 72 -16.77 12.50 28.79
C MET A 72 -17.02 14.02 28.76
N GLU A 73 -16.33 14.74 27.89
CA GLU A 73 -16.55 16.19 27.69
C GLU A 73 -17.95 16.47 27.14
N PHE A 74 -18.46 15.63 26.24
CA PHE A 74 -19.82 15.71 25.73
C PHE A 74 -20.85 15.54 26.85
N PHE A 75 -20.69 14.52 27.68
CA PHE A 75 -21.56 14.29 28.82
C PHE A 75 -21.51 15.46 29.83
N PHE A 76 -20.28 15.96 30.14
CA PHE A 76 -20.13 17.11 31.03
C PHE A 76 -20.85 18.35 30.47
N PHE A 77 -20.72 18.62 29.16
CA PHE A 77 -21.45 19.68 28.50
C PHE A 77 -22.97 19.51 28.63
N GLY A 78 -23.45 18.29 28.34
CA GLY A 78 -24.87 17.98 28.24
C GLY A 78 -25.64 18.06 29.54
N VAL A 79 -25.02 17.92 30.72
CA VAL A 79 -25.73 17.97 32.03
C VAL A 79 -26.00 19.37 32.55
N HIS A 80 -25.51 20.43 31.90
CA HIS A 80 -25.68 21.80 32.36
C HIS A 80 -27.01 22.43 31.89
N GLU A 81 -27.57 23.32 32.74
CA GLU A 81 -28.75 24.07 32.43
C GLU A 81 -28.51 25.02 31.23
N GLY A 82 -29.49 25.10 30.35
CA GLY A 82 -29.44 26.01 29.18
C GLY A 82 -28.87 25.37 27.90
N VAL A 83 -28.17 24.24 27.95
CA VAL A 83 -27.55 23.61 26.77
C VAL A 83 -28.46 22.62 26.02
N LEU A 84 -29.65 22.35 26.51
CA LEU A 84 -30.58 21.36 25.94
C LEU A 84 -30.75 21.45 24.42
N PHE A 85 -30.79 22.67 23.88
CA PHE A 85 -30.93 22.91 22.43
C PHE A 85 -29.63 22.78 21.63
N ASP A 86 -28.48 22.78 22.31
CA ASP A 86 -27.15 22.72 21.68
C ASP A 86 -26.57 21.30 21.68
N ILE A 87 -27.11 20.41 22.55
CA ILE A 87 -26.69 19.00 22.64
C ILE A 87 -26.70 18.29 21.27
N PRO A 88 -27.76 18.41 20.42
CA PRO A 88 -27.78 17.76 19.11
C PRO A 88 -26.67 18.27 18.17
N ALA A 89 -26.34 19.55 18.23
CA ALA A 89 -25.29 20.13 17.40
C ALA A 89 -23.91 19.57 17.79
N VAL A 90 -23.62 19.51 19.09
CA VAL A 90 -22.39 18.90 19.60
C VAL A 90 -22.33 17.40 19.28
N ALA A 91 -23.42 16.69 19.44
CA ALA A 91 -23.52 15.27 19.06
C ALA A 91 -23.19 15.04 17.56
N CYS A 92 -23.69 15.90 16.67
CA CYS A 92 -23.41 15.82 15.24
C CYS A 92 -21.90 16.03 14.95
N ILE A 93 -21.27 17.01 15.62
CA ILE A 93 -19.83 17.24 15.49
C ILE A 93 -19.04 16.00 15.95
N LEU A 94 -19.42 15.41 17.10
CA LEU A 94 -18.80 14.20 17.62
C LEU A 94 -18.98 13.01 16.67
N ILE A 95 -20.16 12.83 16.09
CA ILE A 95 -20.44 11.78 15.10
C ILE A 95 -19.47 11.93 13.92
N LEU A 96 -19.29 13.15 13.39
CA LEU A 96 -18.38 13.41 12.27
C LEU A 96 -16.92 13.09 12.61
N VAL A 97 -16.47 13.51 13.79
CA VAL A 97 -15.08 13.28 14.25
C VAL A 97 -14.85 11.80 14.53
N LEU A 98 -15.70 11.19 15.36
CA LEU A 98 -15.51 9.82 15.83
C LEU A 98 -15.87 8.77 14.77
N PHE A 99 -16.62 9.14 13.72
CA PHE A 99 -16.81 8.34 12.53
C PHE A 99 -15.48 7.93 11.86
N MET A 100 -14.44 8.78 11.94
CA MET A 100 -13.11 8.48 11.40
C MET A 100 -12.45 7.28 12.08
N LEU A 101 -12.81 6.97 13.34
CA LEU A 101 -12.30 5.80 14.07
C LEU A 101 -12.85 4.47 13.56
N ASN A 102 -13.89 4.49 12.74
CA ASN A 102 -14.50 3.31 12.14
C ASN A 102 -15.02 2.26 13.17
N LYS A 103 -15.41 2.72 14.37
CA LYS A 103 -15.86 1.89 15.51
C LYS A 103 -17.36 2.10 15.77
N LYS A 104 -18.18 1.13 15.42
CA LYS A 104 -19.66 1.22 15.60
C LYS A 104 -20.12 1.40 17.04
N TRP A 105 -19.37 0.86 18.01
CA TRP A 105 -19.74 0.95 19.42
C TRP A 105 -19.78 2.40 19.91
N ILE A 106 -18.90 3.26 19.39
CA ILE A 106 -18.82 4.68 19.74
C ILE A 106 -20.14 5.40 19.37
N LEU A 107 -20.68 5.12 18.18
CA LEU A 107 -21.93 5.71 17.73
C LEU A 107 -23.08 5.34 18.67
N ARG A 108 -23.15 4.09 19.17
CA ARG A 108 -24.14 3.66 20.14
C ARG A 108 -23.98 4.33 21.50
N VAL A 109 -22.74 4.60 21.91
CA VAL A 109 -22.47 5.34 23.14
C VAL A 109 -22.92 6.79 23.01
N ILE A 110 -22.69 7.45 21.87
CA ILE A 110 -23.22 8.80 21.61
C ILE A 110 -24.74 8.81 21.69
N GLU A 111 -25.44 7.84 21.07
CA GLU A 111 -26.90 7.72 21.15
C GLU A 111 -27.38 7.55 22.60
N ALA A 112 -26.73 6.65 23.34
CA ALA A 112 -27.09 6.39 24.75
C ALA A 112 -26.86 7.61 25.63
N LEU A 113 -25.74 8.32 25.48
CA LEU A 113 -25.45 9.56 26.20
C LEU A 113 -26.46 10.65 25.84
N TYR A 114 -26.76 10.84 24.56
CA TYR A 114 -27.76 11.78 24.10
C TYR A 114 -29.14 11.53 24.73
N VAL A 115 -29.60 10.28 24.76
CA VAL A 115 -30.87 9.90 25.41
C VAL A 115 -30.79 10.16 26.92
N LEU A 116 -29.69 9.81 27.57
CA LEU A 116 -29.45 10.02 28.99
C LEU A 116 -29.54 11.51 29.36
N GLU A 117 -28.89 12.37 28.56
CA GLU A 117 -28.92 13.83 28.73
C GLU A 117 -30.34 14.40 28.57
N LEU A 118 -31.11 13.94 27.56
CA LEU A 118 -32.51 14.34 27.40
C LEU A 118 -33.36 13.93 28.60
N LEU A 119 -33.18 12.68 29.10
CA LEU A 119 -33.88 12.21 30.30
C LEU A 119 -33.48 13.00 31.55
N TYR A 120 -32.20 13.30 31.70
CA TYR A 120 -31.69 14.12 32.81
C TYR A 120 -32.34 15.49 32.82
N HIS A 121 -32.39 16.19 31.68
CA HIS A 121 -33.07 17.49 31.56
C HIS A 121 -34.56 17.39 31.83
N ALA A 122 -35.21 16.33 31.39
CA ALA A 122 -36.63 16.13 31.65
C ALA A 122 -36.95 15.91 33.14
N LEU A 123 -36.05 15.23 33.87
CA LEU A 123 -36.26 14.92 35.29
C LEU A 123 -35.83 16.06 36.23
N ILE A 124 -34.65 16.66 35.98
CA ILE A 124 -34.05 17.65 36.88
C ILE A 124 -34.55 19.06 36.57
N PHE A 125 -34.60 19.42 35.30
CA PHE A 125 -35.04 20.73 34.84
C PHE A 125 -36.50 20.68 34.34
N ARG A 126 -37.38 20.01 35.12
CA ARG A 126 -38.80 19.77 34.77
C ARG A 126 -39.54 21.03 34.36
N THR A 127 -39.21 22.19 34.94
CA THR A 127 -39.77 23.50 34.61
C THR A 127 -39.51 23.94 33.17
N ILE A 128 -38.41 23.55 32.59
CA ILE A 128 -38.05 23.85 31.19
C ILE A 128 -39.04 23.17 30.24
N PHE A 129 -39.41 21.91 30.52
CA PHE A 129 -40.35 21.16 29.68
C PHE A 129 -41.79 21.63 29.82
N TYR A 130 -42.21 22.07 31.02
CA TYR A 130 -43.58 22.56 31.23
C TYR A 130 -43.83 23.97 30.63
N GLY A 131 -42.79 24.79 30.44
CA GLY A 131 -42.89 26.13 29.85
C GLY A 131 -42.44 26.22 28.39
N MET A 132 -42.18 25.09 27.74
CA MET A 132 -41.67 25.08 26.37
C MET A 132 -42.71 25.55 25.37
N ASP A 133 -42.30 26.51 24.54
CA ASP A 133 -43.06 26.92 23.38
C ASP A 133 -42.94 25.88 22.23
N VAL A 134 -43.83 26.01 21.23
CA VAL A 134 -43.84 25.11 20.07
C VAL A 134 -42.52 25.10 19.34
N ARG A 135 -41.78 26.22 19.29
CA ARG A 135 -40.48 26.33 18.60
C ARG A 135 -39.42 25.50 19.29
N SER A 136 -39.36 25.53 20.62
CA SER A 136 -38.44 24.74 21.44
C SER A 136 -38.70 23.25 21.31
N SER A 137 -39.97 22.85 21.31
CA SER A 137 -40.38 21.44 21.09
C SER A 137 -39.94 20.94 19.69
N ILE A 138 -40.13 21.76 18.66
CA ILE A 138 -39.67 21.42 17.28
C ILE A 138 -38.15 21.27 17.24
N ARG A 139 -37.37 22.12 17.91
CA ARG A 139 -35.91 22.04 17.96
C ARG A 139 -35.42 20.72 18.57
N ILE A 140 -36.04 20.26 19.67
CA ILE A 140 -35.69 18.98 20.30
C ILE A 140 -36.01 17.81 19.36
N VAL A 141 -37.18 17.80 18.77
CA VAL A 141 -37.58 16.74 17.83
C VAL A 141 -36.65 16.71 16.63
N LEU A 142 -36.39 17.86 16.02
CA LEU A 142 -35.49 17.97 14.87
C LEU A 142 -34.06 17.53 15.24
N GLY A 143 -33.54 17.99 16.38
CA GLY A 143 -32.23 17.61 16.88
C GLY A 143 -32.11 16.10 17.12
N THR A 144 -33.15 15.49 17.70
CA THR A 144 -33.23 14.03 17.90
C THR A 144 -33.19 13.30 16.56
N VAL A 145 -33.99 13.72 15.59
CA VAL A 145 -34.04 13.11 14.25
C VAL A 145 -32.67 13.23 13.57
N VAL A 146 -32.01 14.39 13.67
CA VAL A 146 -30.69 14.62 13.06
C VAL A 146 -29.62 13.76 13.73
N THR A 147 -29.62 13.63 15.06
CA THR A 147 -28.65 12.82 15.81
C THR A 147 -28.78 11.34 15.46
N PHE A 148 -29.99 10.77 15.55
CA PHE A 148 -30.23 9.37 15.21
C PHE A 148 -30.04 9.09 13.70
N GLY A 149 -30.47 10.00 12.84
CA GLY A 149 -30.21 9.92 11.40
C GLY A 149 -28.71 9.94 11.08
N GLY A 150 -27.96 10.82 11.74
CA GLY A 150 -26.50 10.92 11.61
C GLY A 150 -25.77 9.65 12.04
N THR A 151 -26.12 9.10 13.20
CA THR A 151 -25.52 7.83 13.68
C THR A 151 -25.88 6.64 12.78
N ALA A 152 -27.12 6.55 12.31
CA ALA A 152 -27.56 5.52 11.37
C ALA A 152 -26.78 5.60 10.05
N LEU A 153 -26.64 6.81 9.49
CA LEU A 153 -25.90 7.05 8.27
C LEU A 153 -24.39 6.72 8.44
N ALA A 154 -23.79 7.18 9.54
CA ALA A 154 -22.40 6.86 9.88
C ALA A 154 -22.20 5.34 10.04
N GLY A 155 -23.10 4.65 10.73
CA GLY A 155 -23.11 3.20 10.91
C GLY A 155 -23.22 2.43 9.57
N TYR A 156 -24.07 2.92 8.67
CA TYR A 156 -24.17 2.39 7.30
C TYR A 156 -22.85 2.52 6.53
N TRP A 157 -22.24 3.69 6.54
CA TRP A 157 -20.97 3.94 5.86
C TRP A 157 -19.81 3.12 6.44
N ILE A 158 -19.75 2.96 7.77
CA ILE A 158 -18.77 2.09 8.44
C ILE A 158 -18.93 0.64 7.96
N LYS A 159 -20.18 0.15 7.88
CA LYS A 159 -20.45 -1.20 7.36
C LYS A 159 -20.01 -1.33 5.90
N ARG A 160 -20.38 -0.36 5.07
CA ARG A 160 -20.02 -0.36 3.65
C ARG A 160 -18.51 -0.38 3.43
N ARG A 161 -17.76 0.48 4.16
CA ARG A 161 -16.29 0.50 4.11
C ARG A 161 -15.67 -0.82 4.54
N SER A 162 -16.20 -1.48 5.56
CA SER A 162 -15.67 -2.78 6.02
C SER A 162 -15.85 -3.87 4.97
N VAL A 163 -17.00 -3.91 4.30
CA VAL A 163 -17.27 -4.86 3.20
C VAL A 163 -16.35 -4.59 2.01
N GLN A 164 -16.19 -3.32 1.62
CA GLN A 164 -15.27 -2.97 0.54
C GLN A 164 -13.81 -3.38 0.86
N ARG A 165 -13.34 -3.13 2.09
CA ARG A 165 -11.99 -3.54 2.50
C ARG A 165 -11.80 -5.06 2.45
N GLN A 166 -12.80 -5.83 2.90
CA GLN A 166 -12.75 -7.29 2.82
C GLN A 166 -12.68 -7.76 1.36
N TRP A 167 -13.48 -7.17 0.49
CA TRP A 167 -13.47 -7.46 -0.93
C TRP A 167 -12.11 -7.15 -1.58
N TYR A 168 -11.54 -5.96 -1.33
CA TYR A 168 -10.20 -5.61 -1.83
C TYR A 168 -9.11 -6.56 -1.33
N ASN A 169 -9.14 -6.92 -0.04
CA ASN A 169 -8.16 -7.86 0.51
C ASN A 169 -8.30 -9.25 -0.14
N HIS A 170 -9.54 -9.71 -0.37
CA HIS A 170 -9.79 -10.99 -1.03
C HIS A 170 -9.23 -11.00 -2.46
N ILE A 171 -9.57 -9.99 -3.27
CA ILE A 171 -9.05 -9.85 -4.64
C ILE A 171 -7.51 -9.77 -4.65
N PHE A 172 -6.94 -8.99 -3.73
CA PHE A 172 -5.49 -8.88 -3.63
C PHE A 172 -4.83 -10.23 -3.32
N THR A 173 -5.40 -11.00 -2.40
CA THR A 173 -4.90 -12.34 -2.05
C THR A 173 -5.06 -13.32 -3.20
N GLU A 174 -6.19 -13.27 -3.93
CA GLU A 174 -6.39 -14.10 -5.13
C GLU A 174 -5.38 -13.78 -6.23
N LEU A 175 -5.13 -12.50 -6.51
CA LEU A 175 -4.14 -12.08 -7.50
C LEU A 175 -2.73 -12.53 -7.12
N GLU A 176 -2.35 -12.38 -5.86
CA GLU A 176 -1.05 -12.83 -5.36
C GLU A 176 -0.90 -14.36 -5.49
N THR A 177 -1.95 -15.09 -5.14
CA THR A 177 -1.97 -16.56 -5.25
C THR A 177 -1.88 -17.01 -6.70
N ALA A 178 -2.65 -16.39 -7.59
CA ALA A 178 -2.60 -16.67 -9.02
C ALA A 178 -1.22 -16.35 -9.63
N GLY A 179 -0.59 -15.24 -9.21
CA GLY A 179 0.77 -14.89 -9.60
C GLY A 179 1.78 -15.99 -9.21
N LYS A 180 1.76 -16.41 -7.94
CA LYS A 180 2.63 -17.51 -7.45
C LYS A 180 2.41 -18.82 -8.18
N GLN A 181 1.15 -19.20 -8.42
CA GLN A 181 0.84 -20.43 -9.17
C GLN A 181 1.36 -20.35 -10.60
N ASN A 182 1.21 -19.21 -11.26
CA ASN A 182 1.71 -18.99 -12.61
C ASN A 182 3.24 -19.08 -12.67
N ALA A 183 3.95 -18.51 -11.71
CA ALA A 183 5.41 -18.59 -11.63
C ALA A 183 5.89 -20.04 -11.44
N VAL A 184 5.28 -20.80 -10.53
CA VAL A 184 5.60 -22.23 -10.33
C VAL A 184 5.31 -23.03 -11.60
N PHE A 185 4.19 -22.78 -12.28
CA PHE A 185 3.86 -23.42 -13.54
C PHE A 185 4.91 -23.14 -14.61
N LEU A 186 5.28 -21.87 -14.82
CA LEU A 186 6.29 -21.49 -15.80
C LEU A 186 7.66 -22.09 -15.49
N SER A 187 8.05 -22.12 -14.21
CA SER A 187 9.29 -22.77 -13.79
C SER A 187 9.31 -24.27 -14.13
N ASN A 188 8.22 -24.98 -13.81
CA ASN A 188 8.11 -26.42 -14.11
C ASN A 188 8.14 -26.70 -15.61
N VAL A 189 7.36 -25.95 -16.41
CA VAL A 189 7.34 -26.07 -17.87
C VAL A 189 8.74 -25.80 -18.46
N SER A 190 9.43 -24.80 -17.94
CA SER A 190 10.77 -24.47 -18.41
C SER A 190 11.78 -25.59 -18.14
N HIS A 191 11.72 -26.22 -16.96
CA HIS A 191 12.56 -27.39 -16.65
C HIS A 191 12.24 -28.57 -17.55
N GLU A 192 10.95 -28.86 -17.78
CA GLU A 192 10.53 -29.97 -18.66
C GLU A 192 10.87 -29.74 -20.13
N LEU A 193 10.87 -28.47 -20.59
CA LEU A 193 11.27 -28.15 -21.97
C LEU A 193 12.78 -28.09 -22.16
N ARG A 194 13.57 -27.74 -21.15
CA ARG A 194 15.03 -27.64 -21.25
C ARG A 194 15.66 -29.00 -21.64
N THR A 195 15.18 -30.08 -21.06
CA THR A 195 15.72 -31.41 -21.31
C THR A 195 15.59 -31.88 -22.76
N PRO A 196 14.39 -31.88 -23.40
CA PRO A 196 14.27 -32.27 -24.80
C PRO A 196 14.98 -31.32 -25.75
N ILE A 197 15.02 -30.03 -25.47
CA ILE A 197 15.73 -29.04 -26.30
C ILE A 197 17.24 -29.28 -26.27
N ASN A 198 17.82 -29.53 -25.09
CA ASN A 198 19.23 -29.87 -24.99
C ASN A 198 19.56 -31.16 -25.69
N MET A 199 18.65 -32.14 -25.68
CA MET A 199 18.82 -33.37 -26.49
C MET A 199 18.81 -33.05 -27.98
N VAL A 200 17.90 -32.22 -28.47
CA VAL A 200 17.84 -31.82 -29.89
C VAL A 200 19.12 -31.13 -30.32
N ILE A 201 19.62 -30.17 -29.49
CA ILE A 201 20.87 -29.47 -29.73
C ILE A 201 22.05 -30.46 -29.76
N GLY A 202 22.15 -31.35 -28.77
CA GLY A 202 23.22 -32.33 -28.66
C GLY A 202 23.24 -33.34 -29.82
N ILE A 203 22.08 -33.87 -30.23
CA ILE A 203 21.97 -34.78 -31.38
C ILE A 203 22.39 -34.02 -32.65
N SER A 204 21.96 -32.79 -32.84
CA SER A 204 22.37 -31.94 -33.99
C SER A 204 23.89 -31.75 -34.01
N GLU A 205 24.52 -31.49 -32.86
CA GLU A 205 25.98 -31.34 -32.73
C GLU A 205 26.72 -32.62 -33.06
N VAL A 206 26.24 -33.75 -32.54
CA VAL A 206 26.85 -35.06 -32.87
C VAL A 206 26.70 -35.39 -34.38
N ALA A 207 25.55 -35.06 -34.98
CA ALA A 207 25.34 -35.25 -36.41
C ALA A 207 26.29 -34.37 -37.24
N LEU A 208 26.48 -33.09 -36.86
CA LEU A 208 27.36 -32.16 -37.52
C LEU A 208 28.86 -32.56 -37.44
N GLY A 209 29.22 -33.41 -36.47
CA GLY A 209 30.55 -33.99 -36.34
C GLY A 209 30.81 -35.17 -37.30
N ARG A 210 29.83 -35.62 -38.10
CA ARG A 210 29.93 -36.69 -39.07
C ARG A 210 30.11 -36.11 -40.49
N GLU A 211 30.49 -36.98 -41.43
CA GLU A 211 30.45 -36.64 -42.85
C GLU A 211 28.98 -36.62 -43.31
N LEU A 212 28.51 -35.42 -43.68
CA LEU A 212 27.14 -35.18 -44.13
C LEU A 212 27.18 -34.50 -45.51
N SER A 213 26.17 -34.75 -46.32
CA SER A 213 25.98 -33.96 -47.52
C SER A 213 25.75 -32.45 -47.16
N PRO A 214 26.07 -31.52 -48.04
CA PRO A 214 25.91 -30.09 -47.77
C PRO A 214 24.49 -29.70 -47.32
N GLU A 215 23.47 -30.27 -47.93
CA GLU A 215 22.06 -30.08 -47.64
C GLU A 215 21.70 -30.52 -46.20
N ILE A 216 22.08 -31.75 -45.83
CA ILE A 216 21.82 -32.27 -44.47
C ILE A 216 22.58 -31.50 -43.41
N ARG A 217 23.81 -31.02 -43.75
CA ARG A 217 24.58 -30.17 -42.86
C ARG A 217 23.89 -28.84 -42.57
N GLU A 218 23.31 -28.21 -43.62
CA GLU A 218 22.54 -26.97 -43.48
C GLU A 218 21.26 -27.18 -42.64
N ASP A 219 20.54 -28.26 -42.85
CA ASP A 219 19.38 -28.66 -42.04
C ASP A 219 19.76 -28.83 -40.57
N MET A 220 20.88 -29.54 -40.28
CA MET A 220 21.34 -29.77 -38.90
C MET A 220 21.76 -28.47 -38.23
N LEU A 221 22.40 -27.54 -38.95
CA LEU A 221 22.74 -26.21 -38.46
C LEU A 221 21.46 -25.39 -38.14
N SER A 222 20.44 -25.49 -39.00
CA SER A 222 19.16 -24.80 -38.78
C SER A 222 18.44 -25.33 -37.55
N ILE A 223 18.38 -26.67 -37.36
CA ILE A 223 17.81 -27.30 -36.17
C ILE A 223 18.57 -26.88 -34.89
N LYS A 224 19.91 -26.90 -34.94
CA LYS A 224 20.76 -26.46 -33.81
C LYS A 224 20.48 -25.02 -33.44
N MET A 225 20.39 -24.13 -34.44
CA MET A 225 20.10 -22.72 -34.20
C MET A 225 18.70 -22.49 -33.62
N ALA A 226 17.69 -23.21 -34.14
CA ALA A 226 16.33 -23.17 -33.62
C ALA A 226 16.28 -23.63 -32.16
N GLY A 227 16.95 -24.74 -31.83
CA GLY A 227 17.04 -25.25 -30.46
C GLY A 227 17.70 -24.25 -29.51
N LYS A 228 18.80 -23.61 -29.94
CA LYS A 228 19.46 -22.56 -29.12
C LYS A 228 18.57 -21.35 -28.89
N ARG A 229 17.83 -20.88 -29.92
CA ARG A 229 16.86 -19.79 -29.75
C ARG A 229 15.77 -20.14 -28.74
N LEU A 230 15.22 -21.36 -28.82
CA LEU A 230 14.19 -21.82 -27.90
C LEU A 230 14.72 -21.93 -26.45
N SER A 231 15.94 -22.45 -26.29
CA SER A 231 16.60 -22.49 -24.97
C SER A 231 16.76 -21.10 -24.36
N ASN A 232 17.19 -20.11 -25.15
CA ASN A 232 17.31 -18.74 -24.70
C ASN A 232 15.96 -18.12 -24.31
N GLN A 233 14.88 -18.38 -25.09
CA GLN A 233 13.55 -17.89 -24.75
C GLN A 233 13.03 -18.47 -23.43
N ILE A 234 13.29 -19.74 -23.16
CA ILE A 234 12.92 -20.39 -21.89
C ILE A 234 13.68 -19.77 -20.72
N ASN A 235 15.00 -19.56 -20.88
CA ASN A 235 15.79 -18.92 -19.83
C ASN A 235 15.32 -17.48 -19.55
N ASN A 236 14.99 -16.71 -20.59
CA ASN A 236 14.44 -15.36 -20.43
C ASN A 236 13.09 -15.38 -19.69
N MET A 237 12.26 -16.39 -19.93
CA MET A 237 10.98 -16.56 -19.25
C MET A 237 11.17 -16.92 -17.77
N LEU A 238 12.16 -17.76 -17.45
CA LEU A 238 12.54 -18.06 -16.07
C LEU A 238 13.06 -16.82 -15.34
N ASP A 239 14.00 -16.11 -15.96
CA ASP A 239 14.53 -14.86 -15.38
C ASP A 239 13.42 -13.85 -15.09
N TYR A 240 12.45 -13.71 -16.01
CA TYR A 240 11.27 -12.87 -15.80
C TYR A 240 10.44 -13.29 -14.58
N THR A 241 10.19 -14.62 -14.42
CA THR A 241 9.42 -15.12 -13.27
C THR A 241 10.16 -14.91 -11.95
N GLU A 242 11.48 -15.15 -11.90
CA GLU A 242 12.32 -14.92 -10.73
C GLU A 242 12.36 -13.44 -10.33
N ILE A 243 12.39 -12.53 -11.32
CA ILE A 243 12.32 -11.07 -11.07
C ILE A 243 10.96 -10.69 -10.49
N MET A 244 9.86 -11.19 -11.09
CA MET A 244 8.50 -10.85 -10.64
C MET A 244 8.20 -11.36 -9.23
N ASP A 245 8.74 -12.53 -8.87
CA ASP A 245 8.60 -13.12 -7.54
C ASP A 245 9.60 -12.55 -6.51
N GLY A 246 10.57 -11.75 -6.95
CA GLY A 246 11.64 -11.23 -6.11
C GLY A 246 12.58 -12.32 -5.58
N THR A 247 12.64 -13.47 -6.24
CA THR A 247 13.48 -14.62 -5.86
C THR A 247 14.83 -14.61 -6.55
N LEU A 248 15.00 -13.75 -7.57
CA LEU A 248 16.26 -13.59 -8.28
C LEU A 248 17.37 -13.16 -7.31
N THR A 249 18.35 -14.04 -7.11
CA THR A 249 19.52 -13.76 -6.27
C THR A 249 20.77 -13.77 -7.15
N PRO A 250 21.31 -12.60 -7.54
CA PRO A 250 22.52 -12.53 -8.34
C PRO A 250 23.70 -13.20 -7.62
N ALA A 251 24.51 -13.97 -8.35
CA ALA A 251 25.76 -14.53 -7.85
C ALA A 251 26.73 -13.40 -7.45
N LYS A 252 27.55 -13.67 -6.43
CA LYS A 252 28.60 -12.73 -5.98
C LYS A 252 29.96 -13.42 -6.11
N GLU A 253 30.44 -13.51 -7.36
CA GLU A 253 31.72 -14.13 -7.71
C GLU A 253 32.67 -13.12 -8.32
N GLU A 254 33.96 -13.35 -8.15
CA GLU A 254 34.98 -12.54 -8.82
C GLU A 254 35.05 -12.91 -10.30
N TYR A 255 34.99 -11.93 -11.18
CA TYR A 255 35.10 -12.14 -12.63
C TYR A 255 35.91 -11.05 -13.31
N MET A 256 36.49 -11.40 -14.45
CA MET A 256 37.24 -10.45 -15.31
C MET A 256 36.25 -9.75 -16.24
N ILE A 257 36.05 -8.44 -16.06
CA ILE A 257 35.16 -7.64 -16.92
C ILE A 257 35.55 -7.68 -18.38
N THR A 258 36.85 -7.76 -18.67
CA THR A 258 37.37 -7.88 -20.03
C THR A 258 36.91 -9.14 -20.76
N SER A 259 36.74 -10.26 -20.05
CA SER A 259 36.17 -11.49 -20.62
C SER A 259 34.71 -11.29 -21.04
N VAL A 260 33.90 -10.73 -20.14
CA VAL A 260 32.49 -10.45 -20.41
C VAL A 260 32.33 -9.50 -21.60
N LEU A 261 33.11 -8.42 -21.62
CA LEU A 261 33.05 -7.45 -22.72
C LEU A 261 33.53 -8.06 -24.05
N ASN A 262 34.58 -8.87 -24.03
CA ASN A 262 35.06 -9.53 -25.24
C ASN A 262 34.03 -10.45 -25.88
N ASP A 263 33.28 -11.21 -25.05
CA ASP A 263 32.21 -12.08 -25.51
C ASP A 263 31.07 -11.30 -26.15
N VAL A 264 30.66 -10.18 -25.53
CA VAL A 264 29.60 -9.30 -26.05
C VAL A 264 30.07 -8.62 -27.35
N ILE A 265 31.27 -8.05 -27.37
CA ILE A 265 31.84 -7.39 -28.54
C ILE A 265 31.91 -8.35 -29.72
N THR A 266 32.45 -9.56 -29.50
CA THR A 266 32.64 -10.57 -30.57
C THR A 266 31.27 -10.98 -31.14
N MET A 267 30.28 -11.23 -30.28
CA MET A 267 28.93 -11.59 -30.72
C MET A 267 28.27 -10.45 -31.50
N THR A 268 28.35 -9.22 -30.98
CA THR A 268 27.77 -8.02 -31.60
C THR A 268 28.42 -7.73 -32.96
N ALA A 269 29.74 -7.81 -33.07
CA ALA A 269 30.48 -7.61 -34.31
C ALA A 269 30.07 -8.63 -35.40
N LEU A 270 29.92 -9.89 -35.04
CA LEU A 270 29.48 -10.93 -35.97
C LEU A 270 28.03 -10.69 -36.50
N GLN A 271 27.15 -10.12 -35.68
CA GLN A 271 25.79 -9.84 -36.08
C GLN A 271 25.68 -8.55 -36.91
N SER A 272 26.38 -7.47 -36.50
CA SER A 272 26.35 -6.19 -37.21
C SER A 272 26.99 -6.25 -38.60
N ASN A 273 28.02 -7.05 -38.77
CA ASN A 273 28.69 -7.26 -40.06
C ASN A 273 27.70 -7.81 -41.12
N ARG A 274 26.68 -8.54 -40.70
CA ARG A 274 25.63 -9.06 -41.59
C ARG A 274 24.62 -7.97 -42.03
N GLN A 275 24.54 -6.86 -41.28
CA GLN A 275 23.65 -5.75 -41.55
C GLN A 275 24.34 -4.47 -42.00
N HIS A 276 25.65 -4.52 -42.16
CA HIS A 276 26.52 -3.37 -42.59
C HIS A 276 26.42 -2.16 -41.64
N LEU A 277 26.19 -2.39 -40.33
CA LEU A 277 26.16 -1.37 -39.30
C LEU A 277 27.56 -1.09 -38.76
N GLU A 278 27.87 0.19 -38.55
CA GLU A 278 29.11 0.60 -37.89
C GLU A 278 29.01 0.38 -36.38
N LEU A 279 30.03 -0.20 -35.73
CA LEU A 279 30.07 -0.43 -34.30
C LEU A 279 31.21 0.38 -33.68
N VAL A 280 30.89 1.12 -32.64
CA VAL A 280 31.86 1.85 -31.82
C VAL A 280 31.72 1.38 -30.37
N PHE A 281 32.83 0.94 -29.78
CA PHE A 281 32.88 0.56 -28.37
C PHE A 281 33.76 1.55 -27.61
N ASP A 282 33.14 2.37 -26.76
CA ASP A 282 33.84 3.28 -25.87
C ASP A 282 33.88 2.68 -24.45
N ILE A 283 35.05 2.19 -24.05
CA ILE A 283 35.27 1.53 -22.77
C ILE A 283 36.23 2.36 -21.93
N ASN A 284 35.79 2.80 -20.77
CA ASN A 284 36.62 3.57 -19.86
C ASN A 284 37.80 2.72 -19.37
N PRO A 285 39.08 3.14 -19.67
CA PRO A 285 40.27 2.38 -19.29
C PRO A 285 40.50 2.29 -17.76
N LYS A 286 39.80 3.06 -16.97
CA LYS A 286 39.89 3.04 -15.50
C LYS A 286 39.00 1.97 -14.83
N ILE A 287 38.26 1.19 -15.61
CA ILE A 287 37.43 0.09 -15.05
C ILE A 287 38.38 -0.94 -14.42
N PRO A 288 38.16 -1.37 -13.16
CA PRO A 288 38.93 -2.44 -12.54
C PRO A 288 38.88 -3.71 -13.37
N ALA A 289 40.03 -4.41 -13.52
CA ALA A 289 40.10 -5.64 -14.30
C ALA A 289 39.25 -6.78 -13.71
N VAL A 290 39.14 -6.82 -12.39
CA VAL A 290 38.33 -7.81 -11.65
C VAL A 290 37.22 -7.09 -10.91
N LEU A 291 36.01 -7.57 -11.08
CA LEU A 291 34.80 -7.11 -10.40
C LEU A 291 34.16 -8.27 -9.65
N VAL A 292 33.30 -7.95 -8.66
CA VAL A 292 32.51 -8.92 -7.92
C VAL A 292 31.04 -8.75 -8.34
N GLY A 293 30.42 -9.83 -8.82
CA GLY A 293 29.02 -9.81 -9.26
C GLY A 293 28.66 -11.07 -10.03
N ASP A 294 27.52 -11.04 -10.70
CA ASP A 294 27.02 -12.11 -11.55
C ASP A 294 27.44 -11.85 -13.02
N ALA A 295 28.58 -12.43 -13.41
CA ALA A 295 29.13 -12.27 -14.76
C ALA A 295 28.15 -12.76 -15.84
N GLU A 296 27.43 -13.86 -15.57
CA GLU A 296 26.49 -14.45 -16.52
C GLU A 296 25.30 -13.53 -16.76
N LYS A 297 24.67 -13.02 -15.69
CA LYS A 297 23.56 -12.09 -15.79
C LYS A 297 23.97 -10.76 -16.45
N ILE A 298 25.14 -10.22 -16.12
CA ILE A 298 25.66 -9.00 -16.73
C ILE A 298 25.90 -9.23 -18.24
N SER A 299 26.57 -10.32 -18.60
CA SER A 299 26.78 -10.69 -20.01
C SER A 299 25.46 -10.84 -20.76
N HIS A 300 24.45 -11.46 -20.12
CA HIS A 300 23.12 -11.65 -20.70
C HIS A 300 22.40 -10.33 -20.96
N VAL A 301 22.40 -9.41 -19.98
CA VAL A 301 21.82 -8.07 -20.15
C VAL A 301 22.49 -7.29 -21.29
N LEU A 302 23.84 -7.28 -21.33
CA LEU A 302 24.59 -6.60 -22.37
C LEU A 302 24.28 -7.19 -23.76
N LYS A 303 24.19 -8.52 -23.89
CA LYS A 303 23.81 -9.18 -25.13
C LYS A 303 22.41 -8.81 -25.60
N ILE A 304 21.43 -8.81 -24.72
CA ILE A 304 20.04 -8.39 -25.05
C ILE A 304 20.00 -6.94 -25.53
N LEU A 305 20.71 -6.04 -24.86
CA LEU A 305 20.78 -4.63 -25.27
C LEU A 305 21.43 -4.46 -26.63
N ALA A 306 22.56 -5.16 -26.86
CA ALA A 306 23.24 -5.14 -28.15
C ALA A 306 22.38 -5.74 -29.28
N GLU A 307 21.74 -6.88 -29.05
CA GLU A 307 20.80 -7.49 -30.01
C GLU A 307 19.62 -6.55 -30.35
N ASN A 308 19.06 -5.88 -29.35
CA ASN A 308 18.00 -4.91 -29.56
C ASN A 308 18.51 -3.70 -30.38
N ALA A 309 19.69 -3.18 -30.07
CA ALA A 309 20.29 -2.09 -30.83
C ALA A 309 20.50 -2.46 -32.31
N ILE A 310 21.01 -3.66 -32.58
CA ILE A 310 21.18 -4.15 -33.96
C ILE A 310 19.83 -4.32 -34.66
N LYS A 311 18.84 -4.91 -33.96
CA LYS A 311 17.53 -5.21 -34.52
C LYS A 311 16.75 -3.96 -34.94
N PHE A 312 16.89 -2.87 -34.18
CA PHE A 312 16.13 -1.64 -34.38
C PHE A 312 16.91 -0.54 -35.11
N THR A 313 18.16 -0.79 -35.52
CA THR A 313 18.94 0.13 -36.32
C THR A 313 18.97 -0.36 -37.77
N GLU A 314 18.34 0.38 -38.67
CA GLU A 314 18.26 0.03 -40.09
C GLU A 314 19.52 0.55 -40.85
N GLU A 315 19.98 1.75 -40.55
CA GLU A 315 21.15 2.39 -41.17
C GLU A 315 21.95 3.15 -40.11
N GLY A 316 23.29 3.28 -40.34
CA GLY A 316 24.17 4.04 -39.48
C GLY A 316 25.01 3.17 -38.55
N GLY A 317 25.14 3.56 -37.27
CA GLY A 317 26.02 2.89 -36.32
C GLY A 317 25.42 2.78 -34.94
N ILE A 318 26.02 1.90 -34.14
CA ILE A 318 25.68 1.61 -32.72
C ILE A 318 26.90 1.96 -31.88
N ASN A 319 26.70 2.80 -30.87
CA ASN A 319 27.75 3.20 -29.94
C ASN A 319 27.39 2.74 -28.51
#